data_1afeac978e1b053b84c3fa794db4d247
#
_entry.id   1afeac978e1b053b84c3fa794db4d247
#
_cell.length_a   1.000
_cell.length_b   1.000
_cell.length_c   1.000
_cell.angle_alpha   90.00
_cell.angle_beta   90.00
_cell.angle_gamma   90.00
#
_symmetry.space_group_name_H-M   'P 1'
#
loop_
_entity.id
_entity.type
_entity.pdbx_description
1 polymer ?
#
loop_
_entity_poly.entity_id
_entity_poly.type
_entity_poly.pdbx_seq_one_letter_code
_entity_poly.pdbx_strand_id
1 'polypeptide(L)'
;MSRLTRRDVLLHQANVPWSLQHQVEQDLLLSRAMVALFCDAFLQEQIAMRGGTVLHKVHLAPPSRYSEDIDLVAIGERPEEHLRAAIKRVLLPVLGKPKRWGWESVKLAVRNLARPSRVLRVIYEVPSVIEQRRVLTIVVEANVTERIPYNPVVTLPFEVKYHDEVQSAHVNSFDINEMLGTKLRALFQRRRGRDLFDLYWALSAPSAMPVEASRVIDAFQHYMGMEGSKVPRQDFLDQLDAHLSDHGFCSDMEPLLRTGILYDPQAAGALVRHELLMRLPG
;
A
#
# COMPACT_ATOMS: atom_id res chain seq x y z
N MET A 1 19.45 18.57 -1.30
CA MET A 1 18.85 17.79 -2.41
C MET A 1 18.26 18.76 -3.43
N SER A 2 18.52 18.54 -4.72
CA SER A 2 17.96 19.37 -5.79
C SER A 2 16.46 19.20 -5.92
N ARG A 3 15.78 20.26 -6.33
CA ARG A 3 14.33 20.27 -6.56
C ARG A 3 14.02 19.40 -7.78
N LEU A 4 12.93 18.63 -7.74
CA LEU A 4 12.42 17.87 -8.88
C LEU A 4 12.28 18.78 -10.11
N THR A 5 12.71 18.30 -11.28
CA THR A 5 12.62 19.02 -12.53
C THR A 5 11.78 18.26 -13.54
N ARG A 6 11.31 18.95 -14.58
CA ARG A 6 10.59 18.31 -15.69
C ARG A 6 11.41 17.20 -16.36
N ARG A 7 12.73 17.40 -16.47
CA ARG A 7 13.65 16.40 -17.02
C ARG A 7 13.62 15.11 -16.25
N ASP A 8 13.63 15.18 -14.91
CA ASP A 8 13.63 14.00 -14.05
C ASP A 8 12.37 13.15 -14.25
N VAL A 9 11.22 13.79 -14.37
CA VAL A 9 9.95 13.11 -14.63
C VAL A 9 9.94 12.43 -16.01
N LEU A 10 10.45 13.11 -17.04
CA LEU A 10 10.55 12.54 -18.39
C LEU A 10 11.50 11.35 -18.44
N LEU A 11 12.62 11.39 -17.73
CA LEU A 11 13.54 10.26 -17.60
C LEU A 11 12.89 9.09 -16.83
N HIS A 12 12.13 9.39 -15.79
CA HIS A 12 11.43 8.38 -15.00
C HIS A 12 10.33 7.68 -15.80
N GLN A 13 9.69 8.36 -16.73
CA GLN A 13 8.64 7.79 -17.60
C GLN A 13 9.09 6.53 -18.34
N ALA A 14 10.38 6.43 -18.71
CA ALA A 14 10.93 5.24 -19.35
C ALA A 14 11.00 4.01 -18.42
N ASN A 15 10.91 4.21 -17.10
CA ASN A 15 11.06 3.16 -16.10
C ASN A 15 9.73 2.73 -15.45
N VAL A 16 8.61 3.42 -15.77
CA VAL A 16 7.30 3.14 -15.18
C VAL A 16 6.21 2.99 -16.24
N PRO A 17 5.19 2.18 -16.00
CA PRO A 17 4.18 1.86 -17.00
C PRO A 17 3.00 2.84 -17.06
N TRP A 18 3.14 4.04 -16.48
CA TRP A 18 2.04 5.00 -16.35
C TRP A 18 1.91 5.85 -17.60
N SER A 19 0.68 5.96 -18.12
CA SER A 19 0.37 6.78 -19.29
C SER A 19 0.18 8.26 -18.98
N LEU A 20 -0.26 8.58 -17.75
CA LEU A 20 -0.54 9.95 -17.34
C LEU A 20 0.70 10.59 -16.70
N GLN A 21 1.08 11.76 -17.18
CA GLN A 21 2.28 12.47 -16.73
C GLN A 21 2.31 12.74 -15.21
N HIS A 22 1.17 13.09 -14.63
CA HIS A 22 1.08 13.32 -13.19
C HIS A 22 1.25 12.04 -12.37
N GLN A 23 0.85 10.87 -12.91
CA GLN A 23 1.10 9.57 -12.27
C GLN A 23 2.59 9.25 -12.28
N VAL A 24 3.29 9.54 -13.39
CA VAL A 24 4.75 9.39 -13.49
C VAL A 24 5.47 10.28 -12.46
N GLU A 25 5.05 11.54 -12.37
CA GLU A 25 5.64 12.49 -11.42
C GLU A 25 5.40 12.07 -9.97
N GLN A 26 4.17 11.69 -9.63
CA GLN A 26 3.84 11.24 -8.27
C GLN A 26 4.54 9.93 -7.92
N ASP A 27 4.65 9.01 -8.87
CA ASP A 27 5.40 7.75 -8.72
C ASP A 27 6.88 8.01 -8.37
N LEU A 28 7.54 8.96 -9.06
CA LEU A 28 8.91 9.35 -8.76
C LEU A 28 9.04 9.96 -7.35
N LEU A 29 8.11 10.83 -6.96
CA LEU A 29 8.09 11.43 -5.62
C LEU A 29 7.91 10.37 -4.52
N LEU A 30 6.98 9.43 -4.73
CA LEU A 30 6.76 8.30 -3.81
C LEU A 30 8.01 7.42 -3.70
N SER A 31 8.62 7.07 -4.83
CA SER A 31 9.82 6.22 -4.86
C SER A 31 10.99 6.88 -4.13
N ARG A 32 11.21 8.18 -4.34
CA ARG A 32 12.23 8.94 -3.62
C ARG A 32 11.93 9.07 -2.12
N ALA A 33 10.65 9.24 -1.77
CA ALA A 33 10.23 9.29 -0.38
C ALA A 33 10.48 7.93 0.33
N MET A 34 10.20 6.81 -0.34
CA MET A 34 10.52 5.48 0.17
C MET A 34 12.03 5.33 0.43
N VAL A 35 12.87 5.66 -0.55
CA VAL A 35 14.33 5.61 -0.35
C VAL A 35 14.76 6.50 0.82
N ALA A 36 14.27 7.73 0.89
CA ALA A 36 14.64 8.65 1.96
C ALA A 36 14.24 8.13 3.35
N LEU A 37 13.05 7.55 3.48
CA LEU A 37 12.56 6.99 4.75
C LEU A 37 13.43 5.81 5.23
N PHE A 38 13.83 4.93 4.31
CA PHE A 38 14.57 3.72 4.66
C PHE A 38 16.10 3.86 4.58
N CYS A 39 16.62 4.99 4.12
CA CYS A 39 18.03 5.39 4.32
C CYS A 39 18.28 6.09 5.66
N ASP A 40 17.26 6.50 6.39
CA ASP A 40 17.42 7.08 7.72
C ASP A 40 17.53 5.97 8.77
N ALA A 41 18.68 5.91 9.46
CA ALA A 41 18.97 4.83 10.40
C ALA A 41 17.94 4.70 11.53
N PHE A 42 17.38 5.83 12.01
CA PHE A 42 16.34 5.77 13.02
C PHE A 42 15.04 5.19 12.46
N LEU A 43 14.59 5.66 11.29
CA LEU A 43 13.34 5.18 10.69
C LEU A 43 13.46 3.72 10.25
N GLN A 44 14.61 3.30 9.74
CA GLN A 44 14.86 1.90 9.38
C GLN A 44 14.55 0.92 10.52
N GLU A 45 14.83 1.30 11.77
CA GLU A 45 14.52 0.47 12.94
C GLU A 45 13.07 0.61 13.43
N GLN A 46 12.39 1.70 13.08
CA GLN A 46 11.12 2.05 13.70
C GLN A 46 9.91 1.79 12.82
N ILE A 47 10.09 1.60 11.50
CA ILE A 47 8.97 1.46 10.58
C ILE A 47 9.10 0.27 9.65
N ALA A 48 7.95 -0.27 9.24
CA ALA A 48 7.82 -1.16 8.09
C ALA A 48 6.72 -0.65 7.17
N MET A 49 6.81 -0.95 5.88
CA MET A 49 5.75 -0.65 4.93
C MET A 49 4.73 -1.78 4.84
N ARG A 50 3.49 -1.39 4.58
CA ARG A 50 2.41 -2.27 4.12
C ARG A 50 1.61 -1.55 3.03
N GLY A 51 0.54 -2.16 2.54
CA GLY A 51 -0.34 -1.49 1.58
C GLY A 51 0.07 -1.64 0.13
N GLY A 52 -0.67 -0.94 -0.75
CA GLY A 52 -0.56 -1.13 -2.20
C GLY A 52 0.79 -0.70 -2.78
N THR A 53 1.38 0.36 -2.26
CA THR A 53 2.63 0.91 -2.80
C THR A 53 3.78 -0.07 -2.67
N VAL A 54 4.04 -0.61 -1.47
CA VAL A 54 5.13 -1.59 -1.29
C VAL A 54 4.78 -2.92 -1.95
N LEU A 55 3.50 -3.33 -1.95
CA LEU A 55 3.07 -4.56 -2.60
C LEU A 55 3.43 -4.53 -4.09
N HIS A 56 3.08 -3.47 -4.82
CA HIS A 56 3.30 -3.41 -6.27
C HIS A 56 4.68 -2.94 -6.69
N LYS A 57 5.34 -2.08 -5.89
CA LYS A 57 6.68 -1.57 -6.24
C LYS A 57 7.81 -2.50 -5.83
N VAL A 58 7.60 -3.34 -4.80
CA VAL A 58 8.67 -4.15 -4.21
C VAL A 58 8.38 -5.64 -4.33
N HIS A 59 7.24 -6.13 -3.82
CA HIS A 59 6.93 -7.57 -3.81
C HIS A 59 6.52 -8.11 -5.18
N LEU A 60 5.71 -7.36 -5.92
CA LEU A 60 5.14 -7.76 -7.21
C LEU A 60 5.68 -6.90 -8.37
N ALA A 61 6.91 -6.41 -8.24
CA ALA A 61 7.53 -5.62 -9.31
C ALA A 61 7.68 -6.42 -10.62
N PRO A 62 7.49 -5.78 -11.80
CA PRO A 62 7.12 -4.39 -12.00
C PRO A 62 5.65 -4.12 -11.67
N PRO A 63 5.31 -2.88 -11.22
CA PRO A 63 3.97 -2.58 -10.71
C PRO A 63 2.90 -2.79 -11.78
N SER A 64 1.83 -3.46 -11.37
CA SER A 64 0.67 -3.76 -12.23
C SER A 64 -0.43 -2.70 -12.14
N ARG A 65 -0.47 -1.96 -11.04
CA ARG A 65 -1.36 -0.84 -10.85
C ARG A 65 -0.69 0.34 -10.15
N TYR A 66 -1.21 1.51 -10.39
CA TYR A 66 -0.83 2.74 -9.73
C TYR A 66 -1.22 2.73 -8.24
N SER A 67 -0.39 3.35 -7.40
CA SER A 67 -0.63 3.57 -5.98
C SER A 67 -0.15 4.95 -5.57
N GLU A 68 -0.86 5.59 -4.64
CA GLU A 68 -0.74 7.03 -4.38
C GLU A 68 -0.20 7.36 -2.98
N ASP A 69 -0.25 6.40 -2.06
CA ASP A 69 -0.01 6.60 -0.64
C ASP A 69 1.20 5.81 -0.14
N ILE A 70 1.82 6.28 0.93
CA ILE A 70 2.83 5.54 1.68
C ILE A 70 2.22 5.09 3.00
N ASP A 71 1.96 3.78 3.10
CA ASP A 71 1.42 3.15 4.28
C ASP A 71 2.54 2.56 5.14
N LEU A 72 2.73 3.11 6.32
CA LEU A 72 3.74 2.68 7.30
C LEU A 72 3.06 2.06 8.53
N VAL A 73 3.79 1.20 9.20
CA VAL A 73 3.48 0.71 10.55
C VAL A 73 4.66 1.02 11.45
N ALA A 74 4.39 1.57 12.62
CA ALA A 74 5.39 1.77 13.65
C ALA A 74 5.67 0.42 14.33
N ILE A 75 6.76 -0.25 14.00
CA ILE A 75 7.16 -1.54 14.55
C ILE A 75 8.12 -1.40 15.74
N GLY A 76 8.79 -0.26 15.87
CA GLY A 76 9.73 0.02 16.94
C GLY A 76 9.05 0.55 18.21
N GLU A 77 9.80 0.60 19.31
CA GLU A 77 9.28 1.00 20.63
C GLU A 77 9.43 2.48 20.95
N ARG A 78 10.09 3.25 20.07
CA ARG A 78 10.35 4.68 20.32
C ARG A 78 9.05 5.50 20.40
N PRO A 79 9.06 6.60 21.16
CA PRO A 79 7.90 7.48 21.28
C PRO A 79 7.39 7.98 19.92
N GLU A 80 6.08 8.03 19.77
CA GLU A 80 5.40 8.46 18.54
C GLU A 80 5.82 9.86 18.06
N GLU A 81 6.15 10.76 18.98
CA GLU A 81 6.62 12.10 18.66
C GLU A 81 8.00 12.09 17.98
N HIS A 82 8.89 11.16 18.35
CA HIS A 82 10.17 10.97 17.67
C HIS A 82 9.97 10.43 16.26
N LEU A 83 9.05 9.47 16.09
CA LEU A 83 8.69 8.97 14.76
C LEU A 83 8.14 10.10 13.86
N ARG A 84 7.23 10.89 14.41
CA ARG A 84 6.66 12.06 13.73
C ARG A 84 7.71 13.07 13.30
N ALA A 85 8.60 13.42 14.20
CA ALA A 85 9.67 14.37 13.92
C ALA A 85 10.65 13.84 12.86
N ALA A 86 11.00 12.55 12.92
CA ALA A 86 11.88 11.90 11.95
C ALA A 86 11.26 11.87 10.55
N ILE A 87 10.01 11.41 10.40
CA ILE A 87 9.30 11.39 9.11
C ILE A 87 9.29 12.79 8.48
N LYS A 88 8.93 13.81 9.27
CA LYS A 88 8.88 15.20 8.79
C LYS A 88 10.26 15.71 8.35
N ARG A 89 11.30 15.43 9.13
CA ARG A 89 12.68 15.83 8.84
C ARG A 89 13.18 15.19 7.55
N VAL A 90 12.95 13.88 7.41
CA VAL A 90 13.45 13.08 6.28
C VAL A 90 12.73 13.42 4.98
N LEU A 91 11.43 13.64 5.02
CA LEU A 91 10.64 13.94 3.82
C LEU A 91 10.69 15.43 3.40
N LEU A 92 11.15 16.34 4.28
CA LEU A 92 11.26 17.77 3.96
C LEU A 92 12.06 18.06 2.67
N PRO A 93 13.24 17.45 2.43
CA PRO A 93 14.00 17.68 1.19
C PRO A 93 13.40 17.01 -0.05
N VAL A 94 12.47 16.06 0.10
CA VAL A 94 11.85 15.33 -1.01
C VAL A 94 10.49 15.91 -1.38
N LEU A 95 9.62 16.12 -0.39
CA LEU A 95 8.23 16.53 -0.57
C LEU A 95 7.95 17.97 -0.13
N GLY A 96 8.91 18.62 0.51
CA GLY A 96 8.70 19.95 1.08
C GLY A 96 8.01 19.91 2.45
N LYS A 97 7.42 21.06 2.84
CA LYS A 97 6.68 21.15 4.10
C LYS A 97 5.30 20.48 3.94
N PRO A 98 4.87 19.67 4.92
CA PRO A 98 3.53 19.10 4.88
C PRO A 98 2.47 20.20 4.97
N LYS A 99 1.39 20.07 4.20
CA LYS A 99 0.23 20.96 4.24
C LYS A 99 -0.58 20.75 5.51
N ARG A 100 -0.82 19.47 5.84
CA ARG A 100 -1.56 19.06 7.03
C ARG A 100 -0.92 17.82 7.64
N TRP A 101 -0.98 17.71 8.96
CA TRP A 101 -0.46 16.58 9.69
C TRP A 101 -1.12 16.50 11.08
N GLY A 102 -1.35 15.29 11.52
CA GLY A 102 -2.00 15.05 12.82
C GLY A 102 -2.26 13.59 13.10
N TRP A 103 -2.66 13.34 14.33
CA TRP A 103 -3.17 12.05 14.73
C TRP A 103 -4.64 11.95 14.35
N GLU A 104 -4.98 10.94 13.58
CA GLU A 104 -6.36 10.65 13.20
C GLU A 104 -6.76 9.27 13.76
N SER A 105 -8.00 9.17 14.24
CA SER A 105 -8.61 7.89 14.53
C SER A 105 -9.29 7.41 13.25
N VAL A 106 -8.71 6.44 12.57
CA VAL A 106 -9.33 5.82 11.41
C VAL A 106 -10.30 4.77 11.91
N LYS A 107 -11.59 5.05 11.81
CA LYS A 107 -12.61 4.01 11.92
C LYS A 107 -12.60 3.25 10.60
N LEU A 108 -12.13 2.02 10.62
CA LEU A 108 -12.45 1.12 9.53
C LEU A 108 -13.99 1.04 9.49
N ALA A 109 -14.56 1.32 8.32
CA ALA A 109 -16.01 1.35 8.14
C ALA A 109 -16.56 -0.07 8.16
N VAL A 110 -16.74 -0.64 9.35
CA VAL A 110 -17.22 -1.99 9.53
C VAL A 110 -18.33 -2.02 10.56
N ARG A 111 -19.31 -2.87 10.30
CA ARG A 111 -20.31 -3.29 11.27
C ARG A 111 -19.61 -3.76 12.55
N ASN A 112 -19.78 -3.01 13.64
CA ASN A 112 -19.38 -3.37 15.01
C ASN A 112 -17.88 -3.40 15.38
N LEU A 113 -17.02 -2.57 14.79
CA LEU A 113 -15.64 -2.48 15.26
C LEU A 113 -15.49 -1.75 16.59
N ALA A 114 -14.92 -2.46 17.56
CA ALA A 114 -14.77 -1.98 18.93
C ALA A 114 -13.57 -1.02 19.13
N ARG A 115 -12.59 -0.96 18.21
CA ARG A 115 -11.37 -0.17 18.41
C ARG A 115 -10.97 0.59 17.13
N PRO A 116 -10.96 1.94 17.16
CA PRO A 116 -10.40 2.72 16.05
C PRO A 116 -8.87 2.56 16.01
N SER A 117 -8.32 2.32 14.82
CA SER A 117 -6.88 2.39 14.61
C SER A 117 -6.42 3.85 14.70
N ARG A 118 -5.36 4.10 15.46
CA ARG A 118 -4.73 5.40 15.55
C ARG A 118 -3.63 5.50 14.50
N VAL A 119 -3.71 6.51 13.65
CA VAL A 119 -2.81 6.72 12.53
C VAL A 119 -2.26 8.14 12.60
N LEU A 120 -0.95 8.28 12.41
CA LEU A 120 -0.34 9.56 12.05
C LEU A 120 -0.54 9.77 10.56
N ARG A 121 -1.31 10.77 10.17
CA ARG A 121 -1.49 11.14 8.77
C ARG A 121 -0.75 12.43 8.46
N VAL A 122 0.09 12.41 7.43
CA VAL A 122 0.84 13.56 6.94
C VAL A 122 0.51 13.75 5.47
N ILE A 123 -0.01 14.92 5.13
CA ILE A 123 -0.43 15.24 3.76
C ILE A 123 0.51 16.30 3.19
N TYR A 124 1.09 15.99 2.05
CA TYR A 124 1.92 16.88 1.26
C TYR A 124 1.16 17.32 0.01
N GLU A 125 1.23 18.60 -0.29
CA GLU A 125 0.78 19.18 -1.55
C GLU A 125 2.00 19.67 -2.32
N VAL A 126 2.34 18.98 -3.40
CA VAL A 126 3.51 19.26 -4.23
C VAL A 126 3.04 19.82 -5.56
N PRO A 127 3.36 21.09 -5.91
CA PRO A 127 3.07 21.63 -7.22
C PRO A 127 3.75 20.82 -8.31
N SER A 128 2.99 20.38 -9.32
CA SER A 128 3.51 19.63 -10.44
C SER A 128 4.51 20.46 -11.25
N VAL A 129 5.63 19.83 -11.64
CA VAL A 129 6.60 20.43 -12.56
C VAL A 129 6.27 20.17 -14.03
N ILE A 130 5.30 19.27 -14.29
CA ILE A 130 4.86 18.90 -15.62
C ILE A 130 3.57 19.63 -16.01
N GLU A 131 2.55 19.53 -15.16
CA GLU A 131 1.21 20.05 -15.44
C GLU A 131 1.00 21.37 -14.67
N GLN A 132 0.97 22.50 -15.39
CA GLN A 132 0.70 23.80 -14.79
C GLN A 132 -0.62 23.79 -14.01
N ARG A 133 -0.61 24.38 -12.81
CA ARG A 133 -1.76 24.48 -11.89
C ARG A 133 -2.20 23.17 -11.24
N ARG A 134 -1.61 22.01 -11.57
CA ARG A 134 -1.89 20.78 -10.84
C ARG A 134 -1.07 20.75 -9.54
N VAL A 135 -1.72 20.30 -8.48
CA VAL A 135 -1.09 19.99 -7.21
C VAL A 135 -1.23 18.49 -6.97
N LEU A 136 -0.10 17.82 -6.76
CA LEU A 136 -0.06 16.41 -6.40
C LEU A 136 -0.25 16.28 -4.89
N THR A 137 -1.17 15.41 -4.50
CA THR A 137 -1.37 15.09 -3.08
C THR A 137 -0.68 13.79 -2.75
N ILE A 138 0.26 13.81 -1.81
CA ILE A 138 0.95 12.62 -1.31
C ILE A 138 0.58 12.45 0.15
N VAL A 139 0.05 11.28 0.47
CA VAL A 139 -0.35 10.92 1.83
C VAL A 139 0.66 9.92 2.39
N VAL A 140 1.17 10.21 3.58
CA VAL A 140 2.00 9.29 4.36
C VAL A 140 1.25 8.98 5.64
N GLU A 141 0.89 7.71 5.80
CA GLU A 141 0.18 7.21 6.99
C GLU A 141 1.10 6.30 7.80
N ALA A 142 1.17 6.49 9.10
CA ALA A 142 1.86 5.57 10.00
C ALA A 142 0.88 5.05 11.06
N ASN A 143 0.54 3.77 10.96
CA ASN A 143 -0.27 3.09 11.95
C ASN A 143 0.55 2.84 13.22
N VAL A 144 0.03 3.27 14.35
CA VAL A 144 0.68 3.10 15.66
C VAL A 144 -0.11 2.18 16.61
N THR A 145 -1.14 1.52 16.09
CA THR A 145 -2.00 0.61 16.86
C THR A 145 -1.59 -0.84 16.60
N GLU A 146 -1.46 -1.24 15.35
CA GLU A 146 -1.09 -2.60 14.93
C GLU A 146 0.44 -2.73 14.79
N ARG A 147 1.17 -2.51 15.90
CA ARG A 147 2.64 -2.36 15.90
C ARG A 147 3.40 -3.68 15.78
N ILE A 148 2.77 -4.79 16.10
CA ILE A 148 3.40 -6.11 16.10
C ILE A 148 2.92 -6.87 14.86
N PRO A 149 3.79 -7.06 13.85
CA PRO A 149 3.48 -7.91 12.71
C PRO A 149 3.22 -9.35 13.16
N TYR A 150 2.37 -10.07 12.45
CA TYR A 150 2.09 -11.48 12.71
C TYR A 150 3.26 -12.38 12.32
N ASN A 151 3.90 -12.07 11.18
CA ASN A 151 5.12 -12.72 10.72
C ASN A 151 6.33 -11.80 10.92
N PRO A 152 7.55 -12.32 10.90
CA PRO A 152 8.76 -11.50 10.87
C PRO A 152 8.74 -10.52 9.69
N VAL A 153 9.17 -9.29 9.96
CA VAL A 153 9.36 -8.27 8.92
C VAL A 153 10.43 -8.74 7.94
N VAL A 154 10.17 -8.56 6.65
CA VAL A 154 11.12 -8.81 5.59
C VAL A 154 11.79 -7.51 5.14
N THR A 155 13.05 -7.61 4.71
CA THR A 155 13.82 -6.46 4.21
C THR A 155 14.15 -6.71 2.76
N LEU A 156 13.67 -5.84 1.86
CA LEU A 156 13.75 -6.03 0.42
C LEU A 156 14.48 -4.85 -0.26
N PRO A 157 15.30 -5.10 -1.28
CA PRO A 157 15.96 -4.04 -2.02
C PRO A 157 14.95 -3.22 -2.83
N PHE A 158 15.16 -1.93 -2.87
CA PHE A 158 14.37 -1.00 -3.68
C PHE A 158 15.26 0.09 -4.27
N GLU A 159 15.05 0.43 -5.53
CA GLU A 159 15.84 1.40 -6.26
C GLU A 159 14.97 2.38 -7.05
N VAL A 160 15.47 3.59 -7.21
CA VAL A 160 14.91 4.60 -8.11
C VAL A 160 16.01 5.38 -8.80
N LYS A 161 15.87 5.60 -10.12
CA LYS A 161 16.76 6.50 -10.86
C LYS A 161 16.33 7.96 -10.69
N TYR A 162 17.27 8.80 -10.29
CA TYR A 162 17.05 10.23 -10.10
C TYR A 162 18.34 11.01 -10.34
N HIS A 163 18.30 12.05 -11.20
CA HIS A 163 19.48 12.82 -11.63
C HIS A 163 20.62 11.95 -12.20
N ASP A 164 20.28 11.00 -13.05
CA ASP A 164 21.23 10.05 -13.67
C ASP A 164 21.94 9.13 -12.64
N GLU A 165 21.54 9.16 -11.38
CA GLU A 165 22.02 8.29 -10.31
C GLU A 165 20.97 7.27 -9.89
N VAL A 166 21.42 6.11 -9.41
CA VAL A 166 20.56 5.13 -8.77
C VAL A 166 20.58 5.37 -7.27
N GLN A 167 19.44 5.74 -6.73
CA GLN A 167 19.22 5.83 -5.28
C GLN A 167 18.59 4.52 -4.81
N SER A 168 19.15 3.90 -3.79
CA SER A 168 18.70 2.59 -3.29
C SER A 168 18.48 2.62 -1.78
N ALA A 169 17.60 1.74 -1.31
CA ALA A 169 17.37 1.48 0.09
C ALA A 169 16.97 0.01 0.30
N HIS A 170 17.09 -0.47 1.53
CA HIS A 170 16.51 -1.72 1.98
C HIS A 170 15.20 -1.42 2.72
N VAL A 171 14.08 -1.71 2.08
CA VAL A 171 12.74 -1.40 2.60
C VAL A 171 12.26 -2.52 3.51
N ASN A 172 11.99 -2.19 4.77
CA ASN A 172 11.29 -3.10 5.66
C ASN A 172 9.82 -3.17 5.27
N SER A 173 9.32 -4.37 5.12
CA SER A 173 7.94 -4.64 4.72
C SER A 173 7.35 -5.81 5.51
N PHE A 174 6.05 -5.86 5.58
CA PHE A 174 5.35 -7.05 6.02
C PHE A 174 5.62 -8.20 5.04
N ASP A 175 5.66 -9.44 5.55
CA ASP A 175 5.65 -10.65 4.72
C ASP A 175 4.50 -10.61 3.72
N ILE A 176 4.70 -11.11 2.50
CA ILE A 176 3.69 -11.02 1.44
C ILE A 176 2.38 -11.71 1.83
N ASN A 177 2.44 -12.86 2.50
CA ASN A 177 1.23 -13.59 2.92
C ASN A 177 0.46 -12.82 3.99
N GLU A 178 1.18 -12.17 4.92
CA GLU A 178 0.56 -11.31 5.91
C GLU A 178 -0.07 -10.07 5.26
N MET A 179 0.63 -9.45 4.32
CA MET A 179 0.10 -8.31 3.58
C MET A 179 -1.18 -8.68 2.83
N LEU A 180 -1.21 -9.85 2.17
CA LEU A 180 -2.41 -10.37 1.51
C LEU A 180 -3.52 -10.72 2.51
N GLY A 181 -3.18 -11.21 3.70
CA GLY A 181 -4.15 -11.39 4.80
C GLY A 181 -4.80 -10.08 5.22
N THR A 182 -4.02 -8.98 5.30
CA THR A 182 -4.59 -7.64 5.54
C THR A 182 -5.42 -7.11 4.36
N LYS A 183 -5.08 -7.49 3.11
CA LYS A 183 -5.90 -7.18 1.93
C LYS A 183 -7.21 -7.96 1.91
N LEU A 184 -7.18 -9.22 2.34
CA LEU A 184 -8.37 -10.03 2.50
C LEU A 184 -9.30 -9.43 3.57
N ARG A 185 -8.75 -8.97 4.72
CA ARG A 185 -9.49 -8.20 5.72
C ARG A 185 -10.11 -6.94 5.12
N ALA A 186 -9.34 -6.18 4.34
CA ALA A 186 -9.82 -4.96 3.70
C ALA A 186 -10.95 -5.23 2.70
N LEU A 187 -10.85 -6.30 1.89
CA LEU A 187 -11.89 -6.73 0.96
C LEU A 187 -13.19 -7.09 1.69
N PHE A 188 -13.11 -7.74 2.86
CA PHE A 188 -14.28 -8.01 3.68
C PHE A 188 -14.87 -6.74 4.30
N GLN A 189 -14.01 -5.83 4.75
CA GLN A 189 -14.41 -4.68 5.56
C GLN A 189 -14.84 -3.46 4.76
N ARG A 190 -14.38 -3.29 3.52
CA ARG A 190 -14.65 -2.11 2.69
C ARG A 190 -14.90 -2.50 1.24
N ARG A 191 -15.69 -1.68 0.55
CA ARG A 191 -16.01 -1.92 -0.85
C ARG A 191 -15.06 -1.15 -1.77
N ARG A 192 -13.86 -1.76 -2.02
CA ARG A 192 -12.84 -1.21 -2.92
C ARG A 192 -12.33 -2.32 -3.85
N GLY A 193 -12.51 -2.15 -5.16
CA GLY A 193 -12.09 -3.13 -6.18
C GLY A 193 -10.60 -3.41 -6.19
N ARG A 194 -9.78 -2.42 -5.79
CA ARG A 194 -8.33 -2.59 -5.68
C ARG A 194 -7.89 -3.64 -4.64
N ASP A 195 -8.68 -3.91 -3.60
CA ASP A 195 -8.33 -4.97 -2.64
C ASP A 195 -8.53 -6.36 -3.26
N LEU A 196 -9.55 -6.54 -4.11
CA LEU A 196 -9.73 -7.75 -4.90
C LEU A 196 -8.62 -7.90 -5.95
N PHE A 197 -8.29 -6.83 -6.68
CA PHE A 197 -7.22 -6.84 -7.66
C PHE A 197 -5.86 -7.23 -7.06
N ASP A 198 -5.51 -6.68 -5.90
CA ASP A 198 -4.25 -6.97 -5.22
C ASP A 198 -4.11 -8.47 -4.88
N LEU A 199 -5.19 -9.09 -4.38
CA LEU A 199 -5.25 -10.53 -4.11
C LEU A 199 -5.16 -11.35 -5.40
N TYR A 200 -5.97 -11.01 -6.40
CA TYR A 200 -5.97 -11.67 -7.70
C TYR A 200 -4.59 -11.63 -8.36
N TRP A 201 -3.97 -10.46 -8.40
CA TRP A 201 -2.67 -10.28 -9.04
C TRP A 201 -1.58 -11.07 -8.33
N ALA A 202 -1.54 -11.04 -7.01
CA ALA A 202 -0.57 -11.80 -6.23
C ALA A 202 -0.72 -13.34 -6.40
N LEU A 203 -1.96 -13.83 -6.56
CA LEU A 203 -2.24 -15.26 -6.79
C LEU A 203 -1.95 -15.70 -8.23
N SER A 204 -2.01 -14.79 -9.21
CA SER A 204 -1.91 -15.11 -10.63
C SER A 204 -0.53 -14.82 -11.22
N ALA A 205 0.17 -13.80 -10.71
CA ALA A 205 1.43 -13.35 -11.27
C ALA A 205 2.60 -14.21 -10.75
N PRO A 206 3.63 -14.45 -11.58
CA PRO A 206 4.88 -15.02 -11.11
C PRO A 206 5.49 -14.07 -10.09
N SER A 207 5.54 -14.47 -8.82
CA SER A 207 6.19 -13.71 -7.76
C SER A 207 7.53 -14.35 -7.40
N ALA A 208 8.52 -13.51 -7.08
CA ALA A 208 9.79 -13.99 -6.52
C ALA A 208 9.59 -14.63 -5.14
N MET A 209 8.51 -14.28 -4.44
CA MET A 209 8.13 -14.88 -3.16
C MET A 209 6.83 -15.68 -3.33
N PRO A 210 6.81 -16.95 -2.96
CA PRO A 210 5.61 -17.78 -3.10
C PRO A 210 4.50 -17.29 -2.19
N VAL A 211 3.28 -17.20 -2.75
CA VAL A 211 2.06 -16.94 -1.98
C VAL A 211 1.52 -18.27 -1.46
N GLU A 212 1.43 -18.40 -0.15
CA GLU A 212 0.90 -19.57 0.53
C GLU A 212 -0.49 -19.26 1.10
N ALA A 213 -1.53 -19.80 0.46
CA ALA A 213 -2.91 -19.51 0.82
C ALA A 213 -3.23 -19.77 2.30
N SER A 214 -2.68 -20.83 2.91
CA SER A 214 -2.84 -21.10 4.35
C SER A 214 -2.31 -19.95 5.21
N ARG A 215 -1.10 -19.45 4.93
CA ARG A 215 -0.51 -18.33 5.66
C ARG A 215 -1.29 -17.01 5.47
N VAL A 216 -1.87 -16.81 4.28
CA VAL A 216 -2.77 -15.66 4.03
C VAL A 216 -4.01 -15.75 4.92
N ILE A 217 -4.62 -16.93 5.02
CA ILE A 217 -5.80 -17.16 5.86
C ILE A 217 -5.45 -17.01 7.36
N ASP A 218 -4.32 -17.56 7.79
CA ASP A 218 -3.87 -17.43 9.20
C ASP A 218 -3.69 -15.97 9.59
N ALA A 219 -3.03 -15.17 8.72
CA ALA A 219 -2.87 -13.74 8.95
C ALA A 219 -4.21 -13.00 8.95
N PHE A 220 -5.12 -13.32 8.02
CA PHE A 220 -6.47 -12.77 8.00
C PHE A 220 -7.21 -13.05 9.31
N GLN A 221 -7.22 -14.30 9.77
CA GLN A 221 -7.88 -14.70 11.01
C GLN A 221 -7.26 -14.04 12.23
N HIS A 222 -5.93 -13.90 12.26
CA HIS A 222 -5.22 -13.19 13.32
C HIS A 222 -5.72 -11.75 13.45
N TYR A 223 -5.74 -11.00 12.36
CA TYR A 223 -6.18 -9.59 12.37
C TYR A 223 -7.66 -9.43 12.65
N MET A 224 -8.51 -10.34 12.17
CA MET A 224 -9.92 -10.34 12.51
C MET A 224 -10.13 -10.69 14.00
N GLY A 225 -9.34 -11.63 14.53
CA GLY A 225 -9.37 -11.99 15.94
C GLY A 225 -8.95 -10.85 16.88
N MET A 226 -7.96 -10.03 16.49
CA MET A 226 -7.59 -8.83 17.23
C MET A 226 -8.73 -7.81 17.33
N GLU A 227 -9.62 -7.79 16.37
CA GLU A 227 -10.83 -6.95 16.34
C GLU A 227 -12.01 -7.61 17.08
N GLY A 228 -11.82 -8.82 17.62
CA GLY A 228 -12.89 -9.59 18.28
C GLY A 228 -13.93 -10.15 17.31
N SER A 229 -13.60 -10.23 16.02
CA SER A 229 -14.50 -10.70 14.95
C SER A 229 -14.07 -12.10 14.49
N LYS A 230 -15.06 -12.97 14.29
CA LYS A 230 -14.91 -14.21 13.52
C LYS A 230 -15.76 -14.07 12.26
N VAL A 231 -15.16 -14.36 11.12
CA VAL A 231 -15.84 -14.26 9.82
C VAL A 231 -16.13 -15.68 9.31
N PRO A 232 -17.39 -16.14 9.37
CA PRO A 232 -17.78 -17.37 8.73
C PRO A 232 -17.55 -17.31 7.21
N ARG A 233 -17.21 -18.44 6.62
CA ARG A 233 -17.00 -18.53 5.16
C ARG A 233 -18.18 -17.96 4.38
N GLN A 234 -19.42 -18.34 4.77
CA GLN A 234 -20.61 -17.92 4.04
C GLN A 234 -20.80 -16.41 4.05
N ASP A 235 -20.58 -15.75 5.19
CA ASP A 235 -20.70 -14.29 5.30
C ASP A 235 -19.72 -13.57 4.35
N PHE A 236 -18.50 -14.10 4.19
CA PHE A 236 -17.55 -13.52 3.26
C PHE A 236 -17.94 -13.77 1.80
N LEU A 237 -18.45 -14.97 1.48
CA LEU A 237 -18.93 -15.29 0.14
C LEU A 237 -20.08 -14.36 -0.27
N ASP A 238 -21.06 -14.17 0.61
CA ASP A 238 -22.19 -13.27 0.38
C ASP A 238 -21.73 -11.82 0.20
N GLN A 239 -20.75 -11.40 1.00
CA GLN A 239 -20.16 -10.05 0.90
C GLN A 239 -19.42 -9.86 -0.43
N LEU A 240 -18.65 -10.86 -0.88
CA LEU A 240 -17.95 -10.80 -2.16
C LEU A 240 -18.96 -10.75 -3.33
N ASP A 241 -20.03 -11.52 -3.29
CA ASP A 241 -21.08 -11.50 -4.32
C ASP A 241 -21.79 -10.14 -4.38
N ALA A 242 -22.05 -9.54 -3.22
CA ALA A 242 -22.59 -8.18 -3.15
C ALA A 242 -21.62 -7.13 -3.74
N HIS A 243 -20.31 -7.29 -3.51
CA HIS A 243 -19.30 -6.42 -4.10
C HIS A 243 -19.23 -6.58 -5.62
N LEU A 244 -19.21 -7.81 -6.12
CA LEU A 244 -19.14 -8.10 -7.57
C LEU A 244 -20.40 -7.67 -8.35
N SER A 245 -21.52 -7.49 -7.65
CA SER A 245 -22.74 -6.93 -8.22
C SER A 245 -22.77 -5.41 -8.28
N ASP A 246 -21.80 -4.74 -7.65
CA ASP A 246 -21.70 -3.28 -7.61
C ASP A 246 -20.80 -2.73 -8.73
N HIS A 247 -21.36 -1.93 -9.60
CA HIS A 247 -20.63 -1.34 -10.73
C HIS A 247 -19.43 -0.48 -10.27
N GLY A 248 -19.58 0.30 -9.20
CA GLY A 248 -18.51 1.14 -8.69
C GLY A 248 -17.32 0.32 -8.15
N PHE A 249 -17.60 -0.82 -7.54
CA PHE A 249 -16.55 -1.76 -7.12
C PHE A 249 -15.84 -2.37 -8.33
N CYS A 250 -16.57 -2.82 -9.34
CA CYS A 250 -16.00 -3.45 -10.52
C CYS A 250 -15.15 -2.48 -11.35
N SER A 251 -15.55 -1.20 -11.44
CA SER A 251 -14.82 -0.17 -12.21
C SER A 251 -13.72 0.57 -11.43
N ASP A 252 -13.57 0.34 -10.11
CA ASP A 252 -12.59 1.03 -9.23
C ASP A 252 -11.14 0.91 -9.75
N MET A 253 -10.84 -0.15 -10.50
CA MET A 253 -9.50 -0.43 -11.00
C MET A 253 -9.17 0.23 -12.34
N GLU A 254 -10.14 0.60 -13.16
CA GLU A 254 -9.91 1.09 -14.52
C GLU A 254 -8.89 2.24 -14.61
N PRO A 255 -8.95 3.31 -13.77
CA PRO A 255 -8.00 4.41 -13.84
C PRO A 255 -6.62 4.09 -13.24
N LEU A 256 -6.47 2.95 -12.59
CA LEU A 256 -5.26 2.58 -11.85
C LEU A 256 -4.43 1.52 -12.56
N LEU A 257 -5.01 0.79 -13.52
CA LEU A 257 -4.33 -0.33 -14.18
C LEU A 257 -3.17 0.15 -15.06
N ARG A 258 -2.10 -0.61 -15.03
CA ARG A 258 -1.02 -0.50 -16.01
C ARG A 258 -1.57 -0.77 -17.41
N THR A 259 -1.13 0.02 -18.38
CA THR A 259 -1.49 -0.19 -19.79
C THR A 259 -1.18 -1.61 -20.25
N GLY A 260 -2.15 -2.25 -20.90
CA GLY A 260 -2.05 -3.63 -21.42
C GLY A 260 -2.43 -4.72 -20.43
N ILE A 261 -2.77 -4.40 -19.18
CA ILE A 261 -3.36 -5.38 -18.27
C ILE A 261 -4.87 -5.44 -18.52
N LEU A 262 -5.33 -6.65 -18.85
CA LEU A 262 -6.75 -6.97 -18.89
C LEU A 262 -7.16 -7.49 -17.51
N TYR A 263 -8.20 -6.91 -16.94
CA TYR A 263 -8.72 -7.29 -15.64
C TYR A 263 -10.24 -7.49 -15.70
N ASP A 264 -10.66 -8.67 -15.28
CA ASP A 264 -12.07 -9.03 -15.11
C ASP A 264 -12.35 -9.25 -13.60
N PRO A 265 -13.14 -8.39 -12.96
CA PRO A 265 -13.50 -8.54 -11.56
C PRO A 265 -14.21 -9.86 -11.23
N GLN A 266 -15.02 -10.40 -12.16
CA GLN A 266 -15.73 -11.67 -11.96
C GLN A 266 -14.75 -12.85 -11.94
N ALA A 267 -13.82 -12.90 -12.89
CA ALA A 267 -12.76 -13.90 -12.90
C ALA A 267 -11.85 -13.79 -11.67
N ALA A 268 -11.52 -12.56 -11.25
CA ALA A 268 -10.75 -12.32 -10.04
C ALA A 268 -11.47 -12.79 -8.78
N GLY A 269 -12.78 -12.51 -8.68
CA GLY A 269 -13.63 -13.00 -7.60
C GLY A 269 -13.67 -14.52 -7.54
N ALA A 270 -13.81 -15.18 -8.69
CA ALA A 270 -13.80 -16.64 -8.77
C ALA A 270 -12.47 -17.24 -8.28
N LEU A 271 -11.33 -16.67 -8.68
CA LEU A 271 -10.02 -17.11 -8.23
C LEU A 271 -9.84 -16.93 -6.72
N VAL A 272 -10.12 -15.75 -6.19
CA VAL A 272 -9.99 -15.46 -4.75
C VAL A 272 -10.92 -16.34 -3.92
N ARG A 273 -12.15 -16.57 -4.40
CA ARG A 273 -13.09 -17.53 -3.80
C ARG A 273 -12.47 -18.91 -3.68
N HIS A 274 -11.96 -19.44 -4.80
CA HIS A 274 -11.41 -20.79 -4.87
C HIS A 274 -10.15 -20.94 -4.01
N GLU A 275 -9.17 -20.01 -4.17
CA GLU A 275 -7.87 -20.15 -3.55
C GLU A 275 -7.84 -19.77 -2.06
N LEU A 276 -8.68 -18.83 -1.64
CA LEU A 276 -8.65 -18.28 -0.28
C LEU A 276 -9.96 -18.57 0.48
N LEU A 277 -11.12 -18.11 -0.01
CA LEU A 277 -12.33 -18.14 0.82
C LEU A 277 -12.79 -19.55 1.16
N MET A 278 -12.62 -20.51 0.24
CA MET A 278 -12.98 -21.91 0.47
C MET A 278 -12.13 -22.58 1.58
N ARG A 279 -11.02 -21.94 1.99
CA ARG A 279 -10.16 -22.41 3.09
C ARG A 279 -10.57 -21.83 4.46
N LEU A 280 -11.48 -20.86 4.48
CA LEU A 280 -12.03 -20.35 5.71
C LEU A 280 -12.86 -21.43 6.43
N PRO A 281 -12.93 -21.39 7.77
CA PRO A 281 -13.82 -22.28 8.52
C PRO A 281 -15.27 -22.07 8.13
N GLY A 282 -16.04 -23.17 8.15
CA GLY A 282 -17.46 -23.18 7.86
C GLY A 282 -18.31 -22.52 8.92
#